data_b24be33e9da9fc3a76be98dfad8ce771
#
_entry.id   b24be33e9da9fc3a76be98dfad8ce771
#
_cell.length_a   1.000
_cell.length_b   1.000
_cell.length_c   1.000
_cell.angle_alpha   90.00
_cell.angle_beta   90.00
_cell.angle_gamma   90.00
#
_symmetry.space_group_name_H-M   'P 1'
#
loop_
_entity.id
_entity.type
_entity.pdbx_description
1 polymer ?
#
loop_
_entity_poly.entity_id
_entity_poly.type
_entity_poly.pdbx_seq_one_letter_code
_entity_poly.pdbx_strand_id
1 'polypeptide(L)'
;MKEFWDDRYAEEGYAYGEEPNVFFKQEIDKLPIGKLLMPAEGEGRNAVYAATLGWDVYAFDISEEGKKKADELAQNHGVTIHYIVSDFDGIPYENESFDAIGMIYAHFTPDLRSDHHQKLIRLLKHGGSLILEAFSKEHLHFNQKNPKVGGPRDIALLYSLDELSKDFEHLEIHTQNETLTALDEGKYHVGQGSVVQLVGIKKQV
;
A
#
# COMPACT_ATOMS: atom_id res chain seq x y z
N MET A 1 16.50 -4.65 5.82
CA MET A 1 15.18 -4.51 5.13
C MET A 1 15.36 -3.98 3.71
N LYS A 2 16.10 -2.88 3.49
CA LYS A 2 16.36 -2.33 2.15
C LYS A 2 16.96 -3.36 1.20
N GLU A 3 18.05 -4.03 1.58
CA GLU A 3 18.71 -5.07 0.77
C GLU A 3 17.75 -6.19 0.33
N PHE A 4 16.88 -6.64 1.23
CA PHE A 4 15.87 -7.66 0.90
C PHE A 4 14.93 -7.23 -0.22
N TRP A 5 14.49 -5.96 -0.21
CA TRP A 5 13.61 -5.43 -1.24
C TRP A 5 14.35 -5.12 -2.54
N ASP A 6 15.59 -4.61 -2.45
CA ASP A 6 16.43 -4.43 -3.63
C ASP A 6 16.70 -5.77 -4.33
N ASP A 7 17.08 -6.82 -3.59
CA ASP A 7 17.27 -8.16 -4.16
C ASP A 7 15.98 -8.71 -4.80
N ARG A 8 14.82 -8.51 -4.12
CA ARG A 8 13.52 -8.96 -4.61
C ARG A 8 13.12 -8.27 -5.91
N TYR A 9 13.30 -6.96 -5.98
CA TYR A 9 12.93 -6.17 -7.15
C TYR A 9 14.00 -6.17 -8.25
N ALA A 10 15.22 -6.61 -7.98
CA ALA A 10 16.23 -6.85 -9.01
C ALA A 10 15.97 -8.10 -9.87
N GLU A 11 15.07 -8.99 -9.45
CA GLU A 11 14.70 -10.17 -10.23
C GLU A 11 14.06 -9.79 -11.58
N GLU A 12 14.20 -10.66 -12.59
CA GLU A 12 13.55 -10.50 -13.89
C GLU A 12 12.03 -10.45 -13.76
N GLY A 13 11.38 -9.50 -14.45
CA GLY A 13 9.94 -9.24 -14.40
C GLY A 13 9.52 -8.56 -13.09
N TYR A 14 8.22 -8.44 -12.86
CA TYR A 14 7.64 -7.81 -11.66
C TYR A 14 7.34 -8.87 -10.60
N ALA A 15 7.79 -8.63 -9.37
CA ALA A 15 7.61 -9.55 -8.25
C ALA A 15 6.13 -9.79 -7.92
N TYR A 16 5.33 -8.72 -8.03
CA TYR A 16 3.89 -8.72 -7.70
C TYR A 16 3.00 -8.40 -8.89
N GLY A 17 3.52 -8.52 -10.13
CA GLY A 17 2.80 -8.21 -11.35
C GLY A 17 2.69 -6.71 -11.63
N GLU A 18 2.05 -6.39 -12.74
CA GLU A 18 1.88 -5.02 -13.24
C GLU A 18 0.47 -4.47 -12.99
N GLU A 19 -0.52 -5.38 -12.81
CA GLU A 19 -1.90 -4.99 -12.54
C GLU A 19 -2.06 -4.48 -11.10
N PRO A 20 -2.91 -3.45 -10.88
CA PRO A 20 -3.16 -2.92 -9.55
C PRO A 20 -3.82 -3.96 -8.65
N ASN A 21 -3.61 -3.81 -7.35
CA ASN A 21 -4.37 -4.56 -6.36
C ASN A 21 -5.87 -4.36 -6.58
N VAL A 22 -6.64 -5.46 -6.53
CA VAL A 22 -8.06 -5.45 -6.90
C VAL A 22 -8.89 -4.55 -5.98
N PHE A 23 -8.65 -4.59 -4.67
CA PHE A 23 -9.37 -3.76 -3.72
C PHE A 23 -9.01 -2.28 -3.90
N PHE A 24 -7.71 -1.97 -4.03
CA PHE A 24 -7.28 -0.60 -4.32
C PHE A 24 -7.96 -0.04 -5.56
N LYS A 25 -7.94 -0.80 -6.67
CA LYS A 25 -8.60 -0.42 -7.90
C LYS A 25 -10.08 -0.10 -7.69
N GLN A 26 -10.81 -1.01 -7.02
CA GLN A 26 -12.25 -0.84 -6.77
C GLN A 26 -12.57 0.41 -5.96
N GLU A 27 -11.69 0.81 -5.03
CA GLU A 27 -11.93 1.96 -4.17
C GLU A 27 -11.44 3.27 -4.79
N ILE A 28 -10.27 3.28 -5.44
CA ILE A 28 -9.74 4.50 -6.06
C ILE A 28 -10.60 4.97 -7.24
N ASP A 29 -11.21 4.03 -7.98
CA ASP A 29 -12.11 4.32 -9.11
C ASP A 29 -13.39 5.11 -8.69
N LYS A 30 -13.76 5.08 -7.40
CA LYS A 30 -14.92 5.78 -6.84
C LYS A 30 -14.62 7.21 -6.39
N LEU A 31 -13.34 7.53 -6.19
CA LEU A 31 -12.92 8.79 -5.60
C LEU A 31 -12.76 9.90 -6.66
N PRO A 32 -13.02 11.16 -6.31
CA PRO A 32 -12.68 12.27 -7.17
C PRO A 32 -11.16 12.36 -7.34
N ILE A 33 -10.72 12.58 -8.58
CA ILE A 33 -9.30 12.71 -8.92
C ILE A 33 -8.67 13.88 -8.16
N GLY A 34 -7.48 13.66 -7.60
CA GLY A 34 -6.72 14.63 -6.82
C GLY A 34 -5.26 14.21 -6.65
N LYS A 35 -4.66 14.56 -5.52
CA LYS A 35 -3.31 14.11 -5.14
C LYS A 35 -3.39 12.82 -4.35
N LEU A 36 -2.67 11.80 -4.82
CA LEU A 36 -2.58 10.48 -4.19
C LEU A 36 -1.17 10.25 -3.65
N LEU A 37 -1.08 9.72 -2.42
CA LEU A 37 0.17 9.18 -1.89
C LEU A 37 0.12 7.66 -1.82
N MET A 38 1.18 7.01 -2.31
CA MET A 38 1.40 5.56 -2.27
C MET A 38 2.67 5.26 -1.47
N PRO A 39 2.58 5.00 -0.15
CA PRO A 39 3.72 4.60 0.68
C PRO A 39 4.08 3.12 0.49
N ALA A 40 5.38 2.80 0.56
CA ALA A 40 5.91 1.44 0.39
C ALA A 40 5.41 0.78 -0.91
N GLU A 41 5.48 1.53 -2.02
CA GLU A 41 4.81 1.19 -3.29
C GLU A 41 5.57 0.14 -4.11
N GLY A 42 6.85 -0.09 -3.82
CA GLY A 42 7.66 -1.09 -4.52
C GLY A 42 7.81 -0.81 -6.01
N GLU A 43 7.33 -1.71 -6.87
CA GLU A 43 7.46 -1.65 -8.33
C GLU A 43 6.41 -0.78 -9.04
N GLY A 44 5.53 -0.06 -8.30
CA GLY A 44 4.71 1.02 -8.84
C GLY A 44 3.36 0.62 -9.43
N ARG A 45 2.92 -0.63 -9.33
CA ARG A 45 1.70 -1.11 -10.01
C ARG A 45 0.43 -0.32 -9.66
N ASN A 46 0.24 0.04 -8.39
CA ASN A 46 -0.93 0.82 -7.96
C ASN A 46 -0.76 2.30 -8.32
N ALA A 47 0.43 2.85 -8.12
CA ALA A 47 0.76 4.24 -8.45
C ALA A 47 0.56 4.52 -9.95
N VAL A 48 1.08 3.64 -10.81
CA VAL A 48 0.95 3.77 -12.28
C VAL A 48 -0.51 3.64 -12.69
N TYR A 49 -1.25 2.66 -12.15
CA TYR A 49 -2.68 2.55 -12.40
C TYR A 49 -3.42 3.85 -12.07
N ALA A 50 -3.24 4.40 -10.88
CA ALA A 50 -3.89 5.64 -10.48
C ALA A 50 -3.49 6.83 -11.41
N ALA A 51 -2.22 6.89 -11.84
CA ALA A 51 -1.77 7.90 -12.78
C ALA A 51 -2.47 7.79 -14.15
N THR A 52 -2.79 6.56 -14.63
CA THR A 52 -3.58 6.37 -15.86
C THR A 52 -5.01 6.91 -15.75
N LEU A 53 -5.55 6.99 -14.54
CA LEU A 53 -6.86 7.61 -14.27
C LEU A 53 -6.79 9.15 -14.20
N GLY A 54 -5.59 9.73 -14.18
CA GLY A 54 -5.37 11.18 -14.08
C GLY A 54 -5.04 11.70 -12.69
N TRP A 55 -4.79 10.82 -11.70
CA TRP A 55 -4.32 11.25 -10.37
C TRP A 55 -2.91 11.87 -10.45
N ASP A 56 -2.66 12.90 -9.64
CA ASP A 56 -1.33 13.44 -9.35
C ASP A 56 -0.67 12.57 -8.28
N VAL A 57 0.13 11.56 -8.72
CA VAL A 57 0.59 10.47 -7.86
C VAL A 57 1.97 10.73 -7.31
N TYR A 58 2.09 10.63 -6.00
CA TYR A 58 3.31 10.64 -5.22
C TYR A 58 3.51 9.26 -4.60
N ALA A 59 4.72 8.71 -4.74
CA ALA A 59 5.05 7.39 -4.21
C ALA A 59 6.42 7.41 -3.53
N PHE A 60 6.62 6.51 -2.59
CA PHE A 60 7.95 6.26 -2.03
C PHE A 60 8.11 4.81 -1.59
N ASP A 61 9.33 4.35 -1.66
CA ASP A 61 9.80 3.08 -1.12
C ASP A 61 11.27 3.20 -0.74
N ILE A 62 11.78 2.29 0.08
CA ILE A 62 13.19 2.23 0.46
C ILE A 62 14.06 1.62 -0.65
N SER A 63 13.47 0.97 -1.65
CA SER A 63 14.18 0.25 -2.72
C SER A 63 14.45 1.13 -3.94
N GLU A 64 15.72 1.17 -4.35
CA GLU A 64 16.12 1.79 -5.61
C GLU A 64 15.71 0.95 -6.82
N GLU A 65 15.74 -0.39 -6.69
CA GLU A 65 15.34 -1.30 -7.77
C GLU A 65 13.81 -1.25 -7.96
N GLY A 66 13.03 -1.14 -6.87
CA GLY A 66 11.59 -0.89 -6.95
C GLY A 66 11.28 0.39 -7.72
N LYS A 67 11.97 1.49 -7.39
CA LYS A 67 11.80 2.76 -8.11
C LYS A 67 12.12 2.64 -9.60
N LYS A 68 13.21 1.97 -9.98
CA LYS A 68 13.58 1.80 -11.40
C LYS A 68 12.46 1.11 -12.19
N LYS A 69 11.89 0.03 -11.62
CA LYS A 69 10.77 -0.68 -12.26
C LYS A 69 9.49 0.14 -12.30
N ALA A 70 9.22 0.91 -11.24
CA ALA A 70 8.08 1.81 -11.22
C ALA A 70 8.18 2.90 -12.29
N ASP A 71 9.38 3.48 -12.49
CA ASP A 71 9.64 4.46 -13.55
C ASP A 71 9.49 3.83 -14.95
N GLU A 72 9.97 2.60 -15.15
CA GLU A 72 9.81 1.84 -16.40
C GLU A 72 8.32 1.54 -16.68
N LEU A 73 7.59 1.06 -15.67
CA LEU A 73 6.16 0.79 -15.80
C LEU A 73 5.38 2.06 -16.15
N ALA A 74 5.67 3.19 -15.48
CA ALA A 74 5.06 4.48 -15.79
C ALA A 74 5.35 4.93 -17.22
N GLN A 75 6.58 4.77 -17.69
CA GLN A 75 6.97 5.08 -19.06
C GLN A 75 6.21 4.22 -20.07
N ASN A 76 6.07 2.91 -19.82
CA ASN A 76 5.35 1.98 -20.69
C ASN A 76 3.87 2.32 -20.82
N HIS A 77 3.27 2.88 -19.76
CA HIS A 77 1.88 3.36 -19.74
C HIS A 77 1.71 4.82 -20.20
N GLY A 78 2.82 5.52 -20.53
CA GLY A 78 2.78 6.92 -20.96
C GLY A 78 2.34 7.91 -19.88
N VAL A 79 2.58 7.59 -18.62
CA VAL A 79 2.22 8.43 -17.47
C VAL A 79 3.45 8.83 -16.67
N THR A 80 3.27 9.77 -15.74
CA THR A 80 4.33 10.22 -14.81
C THR A 80 3.85 10.03 -13.38
N ILE A 81 4.76 9.58 -12.51
CA ILE A 81 4.58 9.49 -11.07
C ILE A 81 5.74 10.19 -10.35
N HIS A 82 5.49 10.86 -9.24
CA HIS A 82 6.51 11.50 -8.40
C HIS A 82 7.05 10.48 -7.39
N TYR A 83 8.02 9.67 -7.80
CA TYR A 83 8.55 8.58 -6.99
C TYR A 83 9.90 8.96 -6.37
N ILE A 84 10.02 8.86 -5.03
CA ILE A 84 11.27 9.07 -4.29
C ILE A 84 11.71 7.78 -3.57
N VAL A 85 13.02 7.55 -3.47
CA VAL A 85 13.59 6.51 -2.61
C VAL A 85 13.76 7.10 -1.22
N SER A 86 12.94 6.65 -0.28
CA SER A 86 12.94 7.16 1.10
C SER A 86 12.27 6.15 2.04
N ASP A 87 12.62 6.22 3.31
CA ASP A 87 11.80 5.69 4.38
C ASP A 87 10.74 6.71 4.82
N PHE A 88 9.94 6.34 5.83
CA PHE A 88 8.88 7.20 6.36
C PHE A 88 9.43 8.48 7.02
N ASP A 89 10.66 8.49 7.53
CA ASP A 89 11.23 9.66 8.22
C ASP A 89 11.74 10.69 7.21
N GLY A 90 12.24 10.24 6.07
CA GLY A 90 12.84 11.09 5.04
C GLY A 90 11.84 11.74 4.05
N ILE A 91 10.54 11.44 4.09
CA ILE A 91 9.58 12.00 3.13
C ILE A 91 9.37 13.51 3.35
N PRO A 92 9.45 14.34 2.27
CA PRO A 92 9.42 15.80 2.38
C PRO A 92 8.02 16.41 2.24
N TYR A 93 6.95 15.66 2.63
CA TYR A 93 5.59 16.10 2.42
C TYR A 93 5.03 16.85 3.63
N GLU A 94 4.30 17.91 3.36
CA GLU A 94 3.60 18.69 4.38
C GLU A 94 2.29 18.02 4.81
N ASN A 95 1.82 18.35 6.02
CA ASN A 95 0.51 17.91 6.48
C ASN A 95 -0.59 18.37 5.52
N GLU A 96 -1.66 17.59 5.42
CA GLU A 96 -2.85 17.92 4.63
C GLU A 96 -2.56 18.17 3.14
N SER A 97 -1.60 17.42 2.58
CA SER A 97 -1.20 17.56 1.18
C SER A 97 -1.96 16.65 0.23
N PHE A 98 -2.53 15.53 0.71
CA PHE A 98 -3.09 14.50 -0.15
C PHE A 98 -4.60 14.35 -0.01
N ASP A 99 -5.27 14.14 -1.15
CA ASP A 99 -6.71 13.89 -1.23
C ASP A 99 -7.02 12.41 -0.96
N ALA A 100 -6.06 11.51 -1.28
CA ALA A 100 -6.14 10.10 -0.95
C ALA A 100 -4.77 9.52 -0.58
N ILE A 101 -4.77 8.45 0.21
CA ILE A 101 -3.59 7.63 0.52
C ILE A 101 -3.96 6.16 0.30
N GLY A 102 -3.14 5.43 -0.49
CA GLY A 102 -3.28 4.01 -0.72
C GLY A 102 -2.18 3.23 -0.01
N MET A 103 -2.50 2.51 1.06
CA MET A 103 -1.55 1.67 1.80
C MET A 103 -1.83 0.20 1.50
N ILE A 104 -1.08 -0.35 0.52
CA ILE A 104 -1.31 -1.70 -0.01
C ILE A 104 -0.13 -2.60 0.31
N TYR A 105 -0.37 -3.65 1.11
CA TYR A 105 0.63 -4.60 1.62
C TYR A 105 1.85 -3.97 2.31
N ALA A 106 1.70 -2.75 2.83
CA ALA A 106 2.70 -2.10 3.66
C ALA A 106 2.62 -2.64 5.09
N HIS A 107 3.67 -3.33 5.53
CA HIS A 107 3.75 -3.96 6.85
C HIS A 107 4.87 -3.36 7.67
N PHE A 108 4.56 -2.92 8.88
CA PHE A 108 5.51 -2.28 9.79
C PHE A 108 5.69 -3.07 11.07
N THR A 109 6.85 -2.94 11.69
CA THR A 109 7.10 -3.49 13.02
C THR A 109 6.19 -2.81 14.05
N PRO A 110 5.77 -3.51 15.13
CA PRO A 110 4.82 -2.98 16.10
C PRO A 110 5.25 -1.65 16.73
N ASP A 111 6.55 -1.44 16.91
CA ASP A 111 7.14 -0.22 17.47
C ASP A 111 7.04 1.01 16.56
N LEU A 112 6.97 0.81 15.23
CA LEU A 112 6.87 1.89 14.23
C LEU A 112 5.47 2.04 13.64
N ARG A 113 4.63 1.00 13.74
CA ARG A 113 3.34 0.92 13.04
C ARG A 113 2.44 2.11 13.33
N SER A 114 2.16 2.36 14.61
CA SER A 114 1.23 3.42 15.00
C SER A 114 1.76 4.81 14.59
N ASP A 115 3.05 5.07 14.75
CA ASP A 115 3.66 6.34 14.37
C ASP A 115 3.57 6.58 12.85
N HIS A 116 3.82 5.53 12.03
CA HIS A 116 3.67 5.61 10.58
C HIS A 116 2.20 5.83 10.18
N HIS A 117 1.25 5.12 10.79
CA HIS A 117 -0.17 5.33 10.53
C HIS A 117 -0.61 6.75 10.89
N GLN A 118 -0.20 7.26 12.06
CA GLN A 118 -0.50 8.64 12.47
C GLN A 118 0.16 9.66 11.55
N LYS A 119 1.36 9.40 11.05
CA LYS A 119 2.02 10.26 10.05
C LYS A 119 1.19 10.32 8.76
N LEU A 120 0.71 9.19 8.25
CA LEU A 120 -0.15 9.16 7.07
C LEU A 120 -1.45 9.95 7.28
N ILE A 121 -2.11 9.81 8.44
CA ILE A 121 -3.32 10.58 8.76
C ILE A 121 -3.04 12.09 8.75
N ARG A 122 -1.88 12.51 9.26
CA ARG A 122 -1.50 13.95 9.20
C ARG A 122 -1.31 14.45 7.78
N LEU A 123 -0.76 13.63 6.88
CA LEU A 123 -0.57 13.98 5.47
C LEU A 123 -1.88 14.05 4.68
N LEU A 124 -2.91 13.35 5.13
CA LEU A 124 -4.22 13.33 4.51
C LEU A 124 -4.97 14.63 4.81
N LYS A 125 -5.58 15.24 3.81
CA LYS A 125 -6.48 16.39 3.96
C LYS A 125 -7.73 16.02 4.75
N HIS A 126 -8.37 16.99 5.38
CA HIS A 126 -9.72 16.80 5.89
C HIS A 126 -10.68 16.46 4.73
N GLY A 127 -11.49 15.43 4.90
CA GLY A 127 -12.32 14.85 3.83
C GLY A 127 -11.56 13.94 2.86
N GLY A 128 -10.25 13.79 3.03
CA GLY A 128 -9.44 12.87 2.22
C GLY A 128 -9.62 11.41 2.65
N SER A 129 -9.36 10.48 1.74
CA SER A 129 -9.63 9.06 1.88
C SER A 129 -8.37 8.22 2.09
N LEU A 130 -8.40 7.31 3.06
CA LEU A 130 -7.41 6.23 3.22
C LEU A 130 -7.99 4.93 2.65
N ILE A 131 -7.26 4.28 1.76
CA ILE A 131 -7.53 2.92 1.26
C ILE A 131 -6.40 2.03 1.76
N LEU A 132 -6.72 0.98 2.52
CA LEU A 132 -5.75 0.06 3.08
C LEU A 132 -6.16 -1.39 2.80
N GLU A 133 -5.23 -2.17 2.22
CA GLU A 133 -5.29 -3.63 2.23
C GLU A 133 -3.95 -4.19 2.71
N ALA A 134 -3.98 -5.11 3.66
CA ALA A 134 -2.78 -5.75 4.19
C ALA A 134 -3.11 -7.18 4.67
N PHE A 135 -2.08 -8.02 4.80
CA PHE A 135 -2.28 -9.36 5.32
C PHE A 135 -2.70 -9.35 6.79
N SER A 136 -3.74 -10.14 7.08
CA SER A 136 -4.25 -10.31 8.44
C SER A 136 -3.42 -11.32 9.24
N LYS A 137 -3.64 -11.38 10.56
CA LYS A 137 -2.97 -12.39 11.41
C LYS A 137 -3.35 -13.82 11.01
N GLU A 138 -4.56 -14.04 10.49
CA GLU A 138 -4.99 -15.34 9.96
C GLU A 138 -4.22 -15.75 8.70
N HIS A 139 -3.60 -14.79 7.97
CA HIS A 139 -2.79 -15.10 6.79
C HIS A 139 -1.59 -16.01 7.10
N LEU A 140 -1.06 -15.97 8.33
CA LEU A 140 0.05 -16.82 8.73
C LEU A 140 -0.22 -18.31 8.47
N HIS A 141 -1.47 -18.73 8.68
CA HIS A 141 -1.90 -20.11 8.42
C HIS A 141 -1.84 -20.47 6.92
N PHE A 142 -2.19 -19.54 6.04
CA PHE A 142 -2.10 -19.73 4.59
C PHE A 142 -0.64 -19.76 4.13
N ASN A 143 0.18 -18.84 4.63
CA ASN A 143 1.61 -18.76 4.32
C ASN A 143 2.36 -20.02 4.73
N GLN A 144 2.06 -20.63 5.89
CA GLN A 144 2.65 -21.89 6.35
C GLN A 144 2.30 -23.06 5.43
N LYS A 145 1.10 -23.09 4.84
CA LYS A 145 0.65 -24.14 3.93
C LYS A 145 1.17 -23.96 2.50
N ASN A 146 1.24 -22.74 2.04
CA ASN A 146 1.68 -22.37 0.69
C ASN A 146 2.55 -21.11 0.74
N PRO A 147 3.89 -21.24 0.76
CA PRO A 147 4.77 -20.06 0.80
C PRO A 147 4.63 -19.10 -0.39
N LYS A 148 3.99 -19.53 -1.50
CA LYS A 148 3.78 -18.68 -2.67
C LYS A 148 2.71 -17.60 -2.46
N VAL A 149 1.90 -17.69 -1.40
CA VAL A 149 0.94 -16.63 -1.07
C VAL A 149 1.63 -15.36 -0.56
N GLY A 150 2.93 -15.43 -0.24
CA GLY A 150 3.72 -14.29 0.21
C GLY A 150 3.34 -13.79 1.59
N GLY A 151 3.62 -12.52 1.83
CA GLY A 151 3.36 -11.85 3.09
C GLY A 151 4.39 -12.15 4.19
N PRO A 152 4.35 -11.39 5.29
CA PRO A 152 5.21 -11.61 6.45
C PRO A 152 4.97 -12.97 7.11
N ARG A 153 6.08 -13.60 7.57
CA ARG A 153 6.04 -14.84 8.36
C ARG A 153 6.04 -14.59 9.86
N ASP A 154 6.26 -13.36 10.26
CA ASP A 154 6.16 -12.93 11.64
C ASP A 154 4.76 -12.34 11.88
N ILE A 155 4.02 -12.97 12.81
CA ILE A 155 2.66 -12.53 13.18
C ILE A 155 2.63 -11.09 13.68
N ALA A 156 3.72 -10.60 14.25
CA ALA A 156 3.83 -9.22 14.74
C ALA A 156 3.74 -8.18 13.63
N LEU A 157 4.09 -8.55 12.39
CA LEU A 157 3.99 -7.69 11.21
C LEU A 157 2.60 -7.71 10.57
N LEU A 158 1.76 -8.69 10.92
CA LEU A 158 0.42 -8.85 10.37
C LEU A 158 -0.60 -8.01 11.14
N TYR A 159 -1.72 -7.70 10.50
CA TYR A 159 -2.72 -6.78 11.04
C TYR A 159 -3.94 -7.50 11.63
N SER A 160 -4.59 -6.86 12.59
CA SER A 160 -5.95 -7.20 13.03
C SER A 160 -6.86 -5.98 12.92
N LEU A 161 -8.17 -6.22 12.84
CA LEU A 161 -9.16 -5.14 12.80
C LEU A 161 -9.11 -4.27 14.05
N ASP A 162 -8.85 -4.85 15.22
CA ASP A 162 -8.77 -4.12 16.49
C ASP A 162 -7.57 -3.15 16.52
N GLU A 163 -6.40 -3.55 15.98
CA GLU A 163 -5.23 -2.68 15.86
C GLU A 163 -5.52 -1.53 14.90
N LEU A 164 -6.10 -1.82 13.74
CA LEU A 164 -6.46 -0.79 12.76
C LEU A 164 -7.51 0.18 13.30
N SER A 165 -8.51 -0.32 14.03
CA SER A 165 -9.53 0.53 14.67
C SER A 165 -8.95 1.55 15.64
N LYS A 166 -7.89 1.17 16.37
CA LYS A 166 -7.19 2.08 17.30
C LYS A 166 -6.33 3.09 16.54
N ASP A 167 -5.55 2.62 15.56
CA ASP A 167 -4.64 3.48 14.82
C ASP A 167 -5.39 4.51 13.97
N PHE A 168 -6.59 4.16 13.48
CA PHE A 168 -7.41 4.99 12.60
C PHE A 168 -8.70 5.52 13.26
N GLU A 169 -8.76 5.63 14.59
CA GLU A 169 -9.93 6.12 15.33
C GLU A 169 -10.39 7.53 14.93
N HIS A 170 -9.46 8.34 14.39
CA HIS A 170 -9.75 9.69 13.88
C HIS A 170 -10.38 9.72 12.49
N LEU A 171 -10.48 8.59 11.82
CA LEU A 171 -11.18 8.47 10.55
C LEU A 171 -12.66 8.11 10.77
N GLU A 172 -13.51 8.52 9.84
CA GLU A 172 -14.84 7.94 9.65
C GLU A 172 -14.70 6.69 8.80
N ILE A 173 -14.89 5.52 9.40
CA ILE A 173 -14.66 4.24 8.74
C ILE A 173 -15.89 3.85 7.92
N HIS A 174 -15.72 3.65 6.61
CA HIS A 174 -16.75 3.21 5.67
C HIS A 174 -16.68 1.72 5.37
N THR A 175 -15.46 1.17 5.32
CA THR A 175 -15.22 -0.27 5.14
C THR A 175 -14.18 -0.70 6.16
N GLN A 176 -14.46 -1.79 6.87
CA GLN A 176 -13.49 -2.44 7.74
C GLN A 176 -13.88 -3.91 7.88
N ASN A 177 -13.14 -4.78 7.22
CA ASN A 177 -13.39 -6.22 7.27
C ASN A 177 -12.09 -7.02 7.19
N GLU A 178 -12.18 -8.27 7.61
CA GLU A 178 -11.19 -9.31 7.33
C GLU A 178 -11.83 -10.32 6.39
N THR A 179 -11.14 -10.64 5.30
CA THR A 179 -11.69 -11.49 4.24
C THR A 179 -10.64 -12.39 3.61
N LEU A 180 -11.11 -13.48 3.02
CA LEU A 180 -10.28 -14.33 2.18
C LEU A 180 -10.24 -13.76 0.76
N THR A 181 -9.03 -13.71 0.21
CA THR A 181 -8.82 -13.24 -1.17
C THR A 181 -8.06 -14.28 -1.99
N ALA A 182 -8.39 -14.37 -3.28
CA ALA A 182 -7.58 -15.11 -4.24
C ALA A 182 -6.44 -14.21 -4.71
N LEU A 183 -5.23 -14.59 -4.38
CA LEU A 183 -4.02 -13.90 -4.80
C LEU A 183 -3.58 -14.45 -6.15
N ASP A 184 -3.46 -13.57 -7.13
CA ASP A 184 -2.92 -13.82 -8.47
C ASP A 184 -2.11 -12.60 -8.92
N GLU A 185 -1.09 -12.27 -8.12
CA GLU A 185 -0.31 -11.05 -8.24
C GLU A 185 1.18 -11.42 -8.37
N GLY A 186 1.62 -11.64 -9.60
CA GLY A 186 3.01 -11.95 -9.93
C GLY A 186 3.51 -13.27 -9.33
N LYS A 187 4.80 -13.32 -8.97
CA LYS A 187 5.48 -14.54 -8.52
C LYS A 187 5.20 -14.89 -7.05
N TYR A 188 4.93 -13.89 -6.23
CA TYR A 188 4.98 -13.98 -4.76
C TYR A 188 3.64 -13.81 -4.06
N HIS A 189 2.57 -13.57 -4.79
CA HIS A 189 1.21 -13.53 -4.27
C HIS A 189 0.33 -14.49 -5.10
N VAL A 190 0.45 -15.81 -4.83
CA VAL A 190 -0.26 -16.84 -5.60
C VAL A 190 -0.96 -17.82 -4.67
N GLY A 191 -2.29 -17.86 -4.73
CA GLY A 191 -3.12 -18.77 -3.95
C GLY A 191 -4.17 -18.05 -3.11
N GLN A 192 -4.63 -18.67 -2.03
CA GLN A 192 -5.60 -18.07 -1.13
C GLN A 192 -4.88 -17.40 0.04
N GLY A 193 -5.24 -16.16 0.36
CA GLY A 193 -4.75 -15.41 1.51
C GLY A 193 -5.88 -14.84 2.36
N SER A 194 -5.52 -14.34 3.55
CA SER A 194 -6.42 -13.58 4.41
C SER A 194 -5.91 -12.15 4.55
N VAL A 195 -6.77 -11.18 4.28
CA VAL A 195 -6.44 -9.76 4.30
C VAL A 195 -7.42 -8.98 5.18
N VAL A 196 -6.92 -7.87 5.73
CA VAL A 196 -7.76 -6.81 6.28
C VAL A 196 -7.91 -5.73 5.23
N GLN A 197 -9.11 -5.18 5.10
CA GLN A 197 -9.46 -4.10 4.20
C GLN A 197 -10.08 -2.96 5.01
N LEU A 198 -9.61 -1.74 4.77
CA LEU A 198 -10.14 -0.55 5.41
C LEU A 198 -10.25 0.59 4.40
N VAL A 199 -11.40 1.26 4.42
CA VAL A 199 -11.60 2.57 3.79
C VAL A 199 -12.11 3.53 4.85
N GLY A 200 -11.43 4.64 5.02
CA GLY A 200 -11.82 5.67 5.98
C GLY A 200 -11.59 7.08 5.45
N ILE A 201 -12.41 8.01 5.91
CA ILE A 201 -12.34 9.43 5.54
C ILE A 201 -11.85 10.23 6.75
N LYS A 202 -10.85 11.10 6.56
CA LYS A 202 -10.42 12.01 7.64
C LYS A 202 -11.53 13.00 7.97
N LYS A 203 -11.99 12.96 9.23
CA LYS A 203 -13.08 13.81 9.70
C LYS A 203 -12.78 15.27 9.45
N GLN A 204 -13.81 16.04 9.10
CA GLN A 204 -13.72 17.49 9.08
C GLN A 204 -13.68 18.01 10.51
N VAL A 205 -12.84 18.99 10.80
CA VAL A 205 -12.77 19.67 12.10
C VAL A 205 -13.79 20.79 12.13
#